data_ac46542345de97a2369a26a463a97020
#
_entry.id   ac46542345de97a2369a26a463a97020
#
_cell.length_a   1.000
_cell.length_b   1.000
_cell.length_c   1.000
_cell.angle_alpha   90.00
_cell.angle_beta   90.00
_cell.angle_gamma   90.00
#
_symmetry.space_group_name_H-M   'P 1'
#
loop_
_entity.id
_entity.type
_entity.pdbx_description
1 polymer ?
#
loop_
_entity_poly.entity_id
_entity_poly.type
_entity_poly.pdbx_seq_one_letter_code
_entity_poly.pdbx_strand_id
1 'polypeptide(L)'
;MEIHEKFEQTDFGKTLAGRVRYDRYKPKDVSNERWIELLGADVNNLTHLTLTYGLAQDFIRTAQTLQPDLLTSEDEQLLQVAALIHDWAESIVGDISFGDKTANDEREEQAAFEANLASFYKGDLTLINKARTEIVFDHTGKNKLGQVFNAIERVGYLRTALRAGDHIIRGDAMDCDDGLHWLVADVLSQQPKALIAYAETLQPVGQYLANQHDKISLMFEIIARSDDVFDNYPPDQREAKRLQFGESYQAWQQYRLA
;
A
#
# COMPACT_ATOMS: atom_id res chain seq x y z
N MET A 1 -19.87 -1.87 0.52
CA MET A 1 -19.96 -2.53 -0.80
C MET A 1 -20.82 -1.75 -1.79
N GLU A 2 -22.09 -1.42 -1.50
CA GLU A 2 -22.98 -0.71 -2.44
C GLU A 2 -22.39 0.57 -3.05
N ILE A 3 -21.69 1.39 -2.26
CA ILE A 3 -21.08 2.63 -2.75
C ILE A 3 -19.92 2.35 -3.71
N HIS A 4 -19.12 1.33 -3.46
CA HIS A 4 -18.02 0.92 -4.32
C HIS A 4 -18.54 0.39 -5.67
N GLU A 5 -19.58 -0.45 -5.64
CA GLU A 5 -20.26 -0.95 -6.86
C GLU A 5 -20.82 0.19 -7.70
N LYS A 6 -21.36 1.24 -7.07
CA LYS A 6 -21.80 2.45 -7.79
C LYS A 6 -20.63 3.22 -8.38
N PHE A 7 -19.52 3.35 -7.64
CA PHE A 7 -18.31 4.03 -8.13
C PHE A 7 -17.71 3.32 -9.36
N GLU A 8 -17.60 1.99 -9.32
CA GLU A 8 -17.09 1.19 -10.44
C GLU A 8 -17.82 1.46 -11.77
N GLN A 9 -19.11 1.76 -11.71
CA GLN A 9 -19.95 2.01 -12.89
C GLN A 9 -19.76 3.43 -13.46
N THR A 10 -19.13 4.34 -12.70
CA THR A 10 -18.86 5.70 -13.16
C THR A 10 -17.71 5.74 -14.17
N ASP A 11 -17.58 6.86 -14.90
CA ASP A 11 -16.41 7.07 -15.76
C ASP A 11 -15.12 7.23 -14.93
N PHE A 12 -15.21 7.71 -13.69
CA PHE A 12 -14.09 7.76 -12.75
C PHE A 12 -13.62 6.36 -12.35
N GLY A 13 -14.55 5.46 -11.99
CA GLY A 13 -14.22 4.07 -11.68
C GLY A 13 -13.59 3.35 -12.88
N LYS A 14 -14.10 3.56 -14.08
CA LYS A 14 -13.50 3.03 -15.33
C LYS A 14 -12.10 3.61 -15.58
N THR A 15 -11.89 4.90 -15.30
CA THR A 15 -10.57 5.54 -15.39
C THR A 15 -9.60 4.90 -14.41
N LEU A 16 -10.03 4.68 -13.18
CA LEU A 16 -9.21 4.04 -12.14
C LEU A 16 -8.86 2.59 -12.52
N ALA A 17 -9.83 1.85 -13.08
CA ALA A 17 -9.61 0.49 -13.59
C ALA A 17 -8.60 0.41 -14.74
N GLY A 18 -8.39 1.49 -15.48
CA GLY A 18 -7.38 1.59 -16.55
C GLY A 18 -5.98 1.89 -16.03
N ARG A 19 -5.82 2.20 -14.75
CA ARG A 19 -4.52 2.55 -14.14
C ARG A 19 -3.87 1.35 -13.49
N VAL A 20 -2.54 1.28 -13.59
CA VAL A 20 -1.73 0.21 -13.01
C VAL A 20 -0.74 0.81 -12.03
N ARG A 21 -0.77 0.31 -10.80
CA ARG A 21 0.17 0.70 -9.74
C ARG A 21 1.56 0.16 -10.03
N TYR A 22 2.56 0.82 -9.49
CA TYR A 22 3.96 0.42 -9.65
C TYR A 22 4.46 0.46 -11.11
N ASP A 23 3.79 1.21 -11.99
CA ASP A 23 4.15 1.32 -13.42
C ASP A 23 5.59 1.81 -13.62
N ARG A 24 6.12 2.63 -12.70
CA ARG A 24 7.52 3.10 -12.74
C ARG A 24 8.56 1.98 -12.69
N TYR A 25 8.22 0.82 -12.12
CA TYR A 25 9.11 -0.35 -12.03
C TYR A 25 8.94 -1.28 -13.23
N LYS A 26 7.83 -1.16 -13.93
CA LYS A 26 7.51 -2.03 -15.06
C LYS A 26 8.46 -1.75 -16.23
N PRO A 27 9.15 -2.78 -16.78
CA PRO A 27 9.93 -2.62 -18.01
C PRO A 27 9.03 -2.10 -19.15
N LYS A 28 9.61 -1.23 -20.01
CA LYS A 28 8.85 -0.55 -21.08
C LYS A 28 8.19 -1.50 -22.07
N ASP A 29 8.82 -2.66 -22.29
CA ASP A 29 8.36 -3.68 -23.25
C ASP A 29 7.36 -4.67 -22.64
N VAL A 30 7.01 -4.51 -21.35
CA VAL A 30 6.08 -5.38 -20.63
C VAL A 30 4.68 -4.76 -20.64
N SER A 31 3.67 -5.55 -21.01
CA SER A 31 2.28 -5.10 -21.01
C SER A 31 1.73 -4.96 -19.58
N ASN A 32 0.65 -4.17 -19.43
CA ASN A 32 -0.04 -4.03 -18.15
C ASN A 32 -0.64 -5.36 -17.69
N GLU A 33 -1.15 -6.17 -18.62
CA GLU A 33 -1.72 -7.49 -18.32
C GLU A 33 -0.65 -8.42 -17.73
N ARG A 34 0.55 -8.43 -18.33
CA ARG A 34 1.67 -9.23 -17.82
C ARG A 34 2.12 -8.76 -16.44
N TRP A 35 2.18 -7.46 -16.21
CA TRP A 35 2.53 -6.88 -14.92
C TRP A 35 1.51 -7.22 -13.82
N ILE A 36 0.20 -7.14 -14.16
CA ILE A 36 -0.89 -7.56 -13.27
C ILE A 36 -0.84 -9.08 -13.00
N GLU A 37 -0.54 -9.89 -13.99
CA GLU A 37 -0.39 -11.35 -13.83
C GLU A 37 0.68 -11.68 -12.77
N LEU A 38 1.83 -11.00 -12.84
CA LEU A 38 2.95 -11.21 -11.92
C LEU A 38 2.64 -10.70 -10.52
N LEU A 39 2.21 -9.46 -10.39
CA LEU A 39 2.07 -8.81 -9.09
C LEU A 39 0.70 -9.01 -8.44
N GLY A 40 -0.31 -9.44 -9.20
CA GLY A 40 -1.65 -9.67 -8.71
C GLY A 40 -2.62 -8.52 -8.99
N ALA A 41 -3.88 -8.75 -8.71
CA ALA A 41 -4.95 -7.80 -8.99
C ALA A 41 -4.86 -6.49 -8.19
N ASP A 42 -4.12 -6.47 -7.10
CA ASP A 42 -3.86 -5.30 -6.25
C ASP A 42 -2.99 -4.22 -6.92
N VAL A 43 -2.34 -4.53 -8.03
CA VAL A 43 -1.65 -3.51 -8.84
C VAL A 43 -2.57 -2.79 -9.83
N ASN A 44 -3.83 -3.19 -9.97
CA ASN A 44 -4.83 -2.38 -10.63
C ASN A 44 -5.51 -1.46 -9.61
N ASN A 45 -5.52 -0.14 -9.84
CA ASN A 45 -5.98 0.84 -8.85
C ASN A 45 -7.43 0.60 -8.39
N LEU A 46 -8.32 0.12 -9.25
CA LEU A 46 -9.70 -0.16 -8.83
C LEU A 46 -9.77 -1.42 -7.95
N THR A 47 -9.15 -2.51 -8.37
CA THR A 47 -9.17 -3.77 -7.59
C THR A 47 -8.35 -3.66 -6.31
N HIS A 48 -7.36 -2.75 -6.26
CA HIS A 48 -6.64 -2.41 -5.04
C HIS A 48 -7.58 -2.00 -3.90
N LEU A 49 -8.61 -1.22 -4.18
CA LEU A 49 -9.58 -0.80 -3.16
C LEU A 49 -10.25 -1.99 -2.47
N THR A 50 -10.70 -2.99 -3.25
CA THR A 50 -11.34 -4.20 -2.68
C THR A 50 -10.35 -5.10 -1.95
N LEU A 51 -9.10 -5.13 -2.38
CA LEU A 51 -8.05 -5.89 -1.70
C LEU A 51 -7.60 -5.19 -0.41
N THR A 52 -7.51 -3.85 -0.39
CA THR A 52 -7.28 -3.08 0.83
C THR A 52 -8.44 -3.25 1.83
N TYR A 53 -9.69 -3.31 1.33
CA TYR A 53 -10.85 -3.68 2.15
C TYR A 53 -10.69 -5.08 2.77
N GLY A 54 -10.22 -6.07 2.00
CA GLY A 54 -9.91 -7.40 2.51
C GLY A 54 -8.82 -7.38 3.59
N LEU A 55 -7.75 -6.61 3.39
CA LEU A 55 -6.69 -6.42 4.39
C LEU A 55 -7.22 -5.75 5.67
N ALA A 56 -8.10 -4.75 5.54
CA ALA A 56 -8.75 -4.12 6.69
C ALA A 56 -9.60 -5.12 7.48
N GLN A 57 -10.35 -5.99 6.79
CA GLN A 57 -11.12 -7.06 7.45
C GLN A 57 -10.21 -8.07 8.17
N ASP A 58 -9.09 -8.46 7.55
CA ASP A 58 -8.12 -9.37 8.17
C ASP A 58 -7.50 -8.73 9.41
N PHE A 59 -7.12 -7.45 9.32
CA PHE A 59 -6.61 -6.69 10.45
C PHE A 59 -7.64 -6.63 11.59
N ILE A 60 -8.89 -6.28 11.30
CA ILE A 60 -9.98 -6.20 12.27
C ILE A 60 -10.18 -7.55 12.99
N ARG A 61 -10.27 -8.66 12.25
CA ARG A 61 -10.41 -10.01 12.83
C ARG A 61 -9.24 -10.36 13.74
N THR A 62 -8.03 -10.01 13.32
CA THR A 62 -6.82 -10.25 14.12
C THR A 62 -6.81 -9.37 15.36
N ALA A 63 -7.22 -8.11 15.24
CA ALA A 63 -7.33 -7.18 16.37
C ALA A 63 -8.35 -7.67 17.40
N GLN A 64 -9.52 -8.11 16.97
CA GLN A 64 -10.55 -8.68 17.85
C GLN A 64 -10.05 -9.87 18.68
N THR A 65 -9.08 -10.61 18.14
CA THR A 65 -8.48 -11.78 18.81
C THR A 65 -7.33 -11.40 19.72
N LEU A 66 -6.39 -10.57 19.25
CA LEU A 66 -5.14 -10.28 19.94
C LEU A 66 -5.20 -9.00 20.80
N GLN A 67 -6.04 -8.05 20.42
CA GLN A 67 -6.11 -6.71 21.03
C GLN A 67 -7.56 -6.20 20.99
N PRO A 68 -8.50 -6.85 21.69
CA PRO A 68 -9.96 -6.61 21.53
C PRO A 68 -10.40 -5.17 21.83
N ASP A 69 -9.65 -4.45 22.65
CA ASP A 69 -9.94 -3.04 22.99
C ASP A 69 -9.32 -2.04 21.98
N LEU A 70 -8.69 -2.51 20.89
CA LEU A 70 -8.07 -1.64 19.91
C LEU A 70 -9.09 -0.84 19.12
N LEU A 71 -10.19 -1.47 18.66
CA LEU A 71 -11.19 -0.87 17.76
C LEU A 71 -12.60 -1.01 18.36
N THR A 72 -13.39 0.03 18.24
CA THR A 72 -14.85 -0.04 18.44
C THR A 72 -15.53 -0.54 17.16
N SER A 73 -16.80 -0.94 17.24
CA SER A 73 -17.56 -1.32 16.05
C SER A 73 -17.71 -0.17 15.03
N GLU A 74 -17.70 1.09 15.48
CA GLU A 74 -17.70 2.26 14.60
C GLU A 74 -16.34 2.40 13.91
N ASP A 75 -15.23 2.22 14.63
CA ASP A 75 -13.87 2.26 14.08
C ASP A 75 -13.69 1.21 12.98
N GLU A 76 -14.20 -0.01 13.19
CA GLU A 76 -14.17 -1.10 12.21
C GLU A 76 -14.90 -0.71 10.91
N GLN A 77 -16.08 -0.08 11.03
CA GLN A 77 -16.84 0.40 9.87
C GLN A 77 -16.11 1.52 9.14
N LEU A 78 -15.51 2.46 9.88
CA LEU A 78 -14.74 3.57 9.29
C LEU A 78 -13.52 3.07 8.51
N LEU A 79 -12.76 2.11 9.06
CA LEU A 79 -11.63 1.49 8.37
C LEU A 79 -12.05 0.77 7.09
N GLN A 80 -13.17 0.05 7.12
CA GLN A 80 -13.69 -0.62 5.93
C GLN A 80 -14.13 0.37 4.85
N VAL A 81 -14.78 1.47 5.23
CA VAL A 81 -15.17 2.53 4.30
C VAL A 81 -13.93 3.22 3.74
N ALA A 82 -12.96 3.59 4.59
CA ALA A 82 -11.72 4.21 4.16
C ALA A 82 -11.00 3.35 3.10
N ALA A 83 -10.91 2.05 3.32
CA ALA A 83 -10.29 1.13 2.37
C ALA A 83 -10.95 1.11 0.98
N LEU A 84 -12.24 1.38 0.89
CA LEU A 84 -12.97 1.41 -0.38
C LEU A 84 -12.90 2.76 -1.09
N ILE A 85 -12.51 3.83 -0.40
CA ILE A 85 -12.62 5.19 -0.94
C ILE A 85 -11.27 5.93 -1.06
N HIS A 86 -10.18 5.44 -0.43
CA HIS A 86 -8.96 6.22 -0.23
C HIS A 86 -8.32 6.74 -1.53
N ASP A 87 -8.32 5.94 -2.59
CA ASP A 87 -7.71 6.29 -3.88
C ASP A 87 -8.71 6.82 -4.94
N TRP A 88 -9.95 7.14 -4.57
CA TRP A 88 -10.92 7.65 -5.57
C TRP A 88 -10.45 8.91 -6.27
N ALA A 89 -9.73 9.77 -5.57
CA ALA A 89 -9.16 10.99 -6.13
C ALA A 89 -8.18 10.71 -7.28
N GLU A 90 -7.48 9.59 -7.25
CA GLU A 90 -6.50 9.22 -8.26
C GLU A 90 -7.10 9.04 -9.66
N SER A 91 -8.41 8.81 -9.76
CA SER A 91 -9.11 8.79 -11.05
C SER A 91 -9.01 10.13 -11.80
N ILE A 92 -8.80 11.24 -11.07
CA ILE A 92 -8.65 12.60 -11.62
C ILE A 92 -7.18 13.03 -11.62
N VAL A 93 -6.54 13.03 -10.44
CA VAL A 93 -5.19 13.61 -10.28
C VAL A 93 -4.06 12.67 -10.65
N GLY A 94 -4.32 11.35 -10.69
CA GLY A 94 -3.29 10.34 -10.92
C GLY A 94 -2.69 9.79 -9.63
N ASP A 95 -1.94 8.69 -9.75
CA ASP A 95 -1.17 8.12 -8.65
C ASP A 95 0.08 8.97 -8.43
N ILE A 96 0.16 9.66 -7.29
CA ILE A 96 1.32 10.43 -6.86
C ILE A 96 1.98 9.67 -5.73
N SER A 97 3.24 9.28 -5.93
CA SER A 97 4.00 8.54 -4.92
C SER A 97 4.04 9.31 -3.59
N PHE A 98 3.79 8.63 -2.48
CA PHE A 98 3.71 9.22 -1.14
C PHE A 98 4.91 10.13 -0.77
N GLY A 99 6.12 9.77 -1.24
CA GLY A 99 7.32 10.58 -1.00
C GLY A 99 7.45 11.85 -1.85
N ASP A 100 6.60 12.00 -2.86
CA ASP A 100 6.66 13.11 -3.83
C ASP A 100 5.48 14.09 -3.67
N LYS A 101 4.50 13.78 -2.80
CA LYS A 101 3.31 14.60 -2.56
C LYS A 101 3.68 15.94 -1.91
N THR A 102 3.10 17.00 -2.47
CA THR A 102 3.16 18.35 -1.91
C THR A 102 1.83 18.73 -1.26
N ALA A 103 1.82 19.79 -0.43
CA ALA A 103 0.56 20.31 0.14
C ALA A 103 -0.42 20.84 -0.92
N ASN A 104 0.02 21.06 -2.17
CA ASN A 104 -0.88 21.41 -3.27
C ASN A 104 -1.56 20.15 -3.83
N ASP A 105 -0.80 19.08 -4.00
CA ASP A 105 -1.32 17.79 -4.47
C ASP A 105 -2.39 17.25 -3.52
N GLU A 106 -2.17 17.37 -2.21
CA GLU A 106 -3.17 16.98 -1.19
C GLU A 106 -4.49 17.76 -1.33
N ARG A 107 -4.42 19.08 -1.60
CA ARG A 107 -5.62 19.91 -1.83
C ARG A 107 -6.33 19.53 -3.13
N GLU A 108 -5.58 19.21 -4.18
CA GLU A 108 -6.13 18.78 -5.46
C GLU A 108 -6.79 17.39 -5.32
N GLU A 109 -6.18 16.47 -4.59
CA GLU A 109 -6.79 15.16 -4.29
C GLU A 109 -8.09 15.32 -3.49
N GLN A 110 -8.12 16.17 -2.46
CA GLN A 110 -9.33 16.39 -1.70
C GLN A 110 -10.45 16.98 -2.56
N ALA A 111 -10.15 17.96 -3.40
CA ALA A 111 -11.12 18.55 -4.32
C ALA A 111 -11.61 17.53 -5.36
N ALA A 112 -10.71 16.69 -5.88
CA ALA A 112 -11.04 15.61 -6.81
C ALA A 112 -11.94 14.56 -6.16
N PHE A 113 -11.67 14.18 -4.91
CA PHE A 113 -12.50 13.26 -4.15
C PHE A 113 -13.94 13.81 -3.99
N GLU A 114 -14.07 15.08 -3.60
CA GLU A 114 -15.37 15.73 -3.42
C GLU A 114 -16.16 15.82 -4.73
N ALA A 115 -15.50 16.18 -5.82
CA ALA A 115 -16.10 16.21 -7.15
C ALA A 115 -16.60 14.83 -7.58
N ASN A 116 -15.79 13.80 -7.39
CA ASN A 116 -16.15 12.40 -7.64
C ASN A 116 -17.42 12.01 -6.88
N LEU A 117 -17.36 12.14 -5.56
CA LEU A 117 -18.46 11.74 -4.68
C LEU A 117 -19.78 12.45 -5.05
N ALA A 118 -19.74 13.77 -5.27
CA ALA A 118 -20.91 14.56 -5.62
C ALA A 118 -21.55 14.16 -6.95
N SER A 119 -20.77 13.58 -7.87
CA SER A 119 -21.22 13.22 -9.21
C SER A 119 -22.16 12.01 -9.22
N PHE A 120 -21.97 11.04 -8.37
CA PHE A 120 -22.68 9.75 -8.43
C PHE A 120 -23.43 9.36 -7.17
N TYR A 121 -23.09 9.91 -6.00
CA TYR A 121 -23.67 9.49 -4.73
C TYR A 121 -24.58 10.58 -4.13
N LYS A 122 -25.82 10.19 -3.84
CA LYS A 122 -26.86 11.06 -3.26
C LYS A 122 -27.43 10.54 -1.94
N GLY A 123 -26.77 9.51 -1.37
CA GLY A 123 -27.19 8.88 -0.11
C GLY A 123 -26.67 9.61 1.13
N ASP A 124 -26.74 8.92 2.27
CA ASP A 124 -26.17 9.41 3.53
C ASP A 124 -24.64 9.43 3.47
N LEU A 125 -24.06 10.60 3.62
CA LEU A 125 -22.62 10.85 3.57
C LEU A 125 -21.93 10.80 4.93
N THR A 126 -22.65 10.58 6.01
CA THR A 126 -22.11 10.72 7.39
C THR A 126 -20.87 9.85 7.59
N LEU A 127 -20.97 8.56 7.28
CA LEU A 127 -19.87 7.62 7.47
C LEU A 127 -18.69 7.88 6.51
N ILE A 128 -19.01 8.23 5.25
CA ILE A 128 -18.01 8.55 4.21
C ILE A 128 -17.22 9.80 4.61
N ASN A 129 -17.92 10.86 5.02
CA ASN A 129 -17.27 12.09 5.44
C ASN A 129 -16.40 11.89 6.68
N LYS A 130 -16.85 11.06 7.63
CA LYS A 130 -16.07 10.73 8.81
C LYS A 130 -14.82 9.91 8.43
N ALA A 131 -14.95 8.86 7.64
CA ALA A 131 -13.80 8.07 7.15
C ALA A 131 -12.81 8.93 6.37
N ARG A 132 -13.30 9.81 5.50
CA ARG A 132 -12.48 10.75 4.74
C ARG A 132 -11.66 11.67 5.64
N THR A 133 -12.29 12.31 6.63
CA THR A 133 -11.62 13.32 7.46
C THR A 133 -10.75 12.74 8.56
N GLU A 134 -11.12 11.60 9.11
CA GLU A 134 -10.41 10.99 10.24
C GLU A 134 -9.34 9.97 9.80
N ILE A 135 -9.42 9.48 8.56
CA ILE A 135 -8.53 8.44 8.07
C ILE A 135 -7.82 8.86 6.78
N VAL A 136 -8.57 9.03 5.68
CA VAL A 136 -8.00 9.21 4.34
C VAL A 136 -7.19 10.50 4.23
N PHE A 137 -7.69 11.62 4.77
CA PHE A 137 -7.03 12.92 4.77
C PHE A 137 -6.56 13.35 6.16
N ASP A 138 -6.23 12.40 7.05
CA ASP A 138 -5.57 12.72 8.32
C ASP A 138 -4.08 13.02 8.10
N HIS A 139 -3.80 14.24 7.66
CA HIS A 139 -2.43 14.72 7.45
C HIS A 139 -1.66 14.93 8.76
N THR A 140 -2.33 14.83 9.92
CA THR A 140 -1.65 15.04 11.20
C THR A 140 -0.85 13.83 11.66
N GLY A 141 -1.17 12.64 11.15
CA GLY A 141 -0.62 11.36 11.58
C GLY A 141 -0.86 11.06 13.06
N LYS A 142 -1.77 11.80 13.71
CA LYS A 142 -2.06 11.70 15.16
C LYS A 142 -3.33 10.92 15.43
N ASN A 143 -4.22 10.79 14.45
CA ASN A 143 -5.44 10.01 14.62
C ASN A 143 -5.08 8.53 14.67
N LYS A 144 -5.57 7.84 15.69
CA LYS A 144 -5.37 6.40 15.87
C LYS A 144 -5.82 5.60 14.64
N LEU A 145 -6.99 5.93 14.08
CA LEU A 145 -7.52 5.22 12.90
C LEU A 145 -6.70 5.49 11.65
N GLY A 146 -6.20 6.71 11.47
CA GLY A 146 -5.25 7.04 10.41
C GLY A 146 -3.96 6.22 10.52
N GLN A 147 -3.42 6.05 11.74
CA GLN A 147 -2.25 5.20 11.97
C GLN A 147 -2.53 3.72 11.67
N VAL A 148 -3.69 3.19 12.09
CA VAL A 148 -4.11 1.82 11.77
C VAL A 148 -4.24 1.64 10.27
N PHE A 149 -4.89 2.58 9.58
CA PHE A 149 -5.07 2.52 8.14
C PHE A 149 -3.73 2.58 7.39
N ASN A 150 -2.83 3.48 7.76
CA ASN A 150 -1.47 3.54 7.22
C ASN A 150 -0.70 2.22 7.42
N ALA A 151 -0.88 1.54 8.55
CA ALA A 151 -0.26 0.24 8.77
C ALA A 151 -0.85 -0.83 7.84
N ILE A 152 -2.16 -0.83 7.60
CA ILE A 152 -2.85 -1.74 6.66
C ILE A 152 -2.32 -1.53 5.24
N GLU A 153 -2.20 -0.30 4.77
CA GLU A 153 -1.65 0.01 3.44
C GLU A 153 -0.21 -0.44 3.29
N ARG A 154 0.63 -0.19 4.31
CA ARG A 154 2.03 -0.66 4.33
C ARG A 154 2.15 -2.17 4.28
N VAL A 155 1.26 -2.90 4.94
CA VAL A 155 1.13 -4.36 4.79
C VAL A 155 0.79 -4.72 3.34
N GLY A 156 -0.08 -3.99 2.68
CA GLY A 156 -0.41 -4.15 1.27
C GLY A 156 0.82 -3.99 0.36
N TYR A 157 1.61 -2.93 0.53
CA TYR A 157 2.86 -2.74 -0.21
C TYR A 157 3.84 -3.89 0.00
N LEU A 158 4.05 -4.30 1.26
CA LEU A 158 4.96 -5.40 1.57
C LEU A 158 4.47 -6.72 0.96
N ARG A 159 3.16 -6.98 0.99
CA ARG A 159 2.57 -8.18 0.37
C ARG A 159 2.83 -8.22 -1.13
N THR A 160 2.68 -7.10 -1.84
CA THR A 160 2.99 -7.01 -3.28
C THR A 160 4.47 -7.28 -3.55
N ALA A 161 5.37 -6.70 -2.75
CA ALA A 161 6.81 -6.97 -2.88
C ALA A 161 7.17 -8.42 -2.59
N LEU A 162 6.55 -9.06 -1.59
CA LEU A 162 6.78 -10.48 -1.30
C LEU A 162 6.27 -11.38 -2.44
N ARG A 163 5.20 -10.99 -3.14
CA ARG A 163 4.74 -11.69 -4.34
C ARG A 163 5.72 -11.52 -5.50
N ALA A 164 6.23 -10.31 -5.73
CA ALA A 164 7.31 -10.06 -6.69
C ALA A 164 8.54 -10.92 -6.37
N GLY A 165 8.93 -11.01 -5.11
CA GLY A 165 10.01 -11.85 -4.62
C GLY A 165 9.82 -13.35 -4.91
N ASP A 166 8.59 -13.87 -4.86
CA ASP A 166 8.30 -15.24 -5.24
C ASP A 166 8.66 -15.53 -6.71
N HIS A 167 8.44 -14.56 -7.61
CA HIS A 167 8.83 -14.68 -9.02
C HIS A 167 10.34 -14.62 -9.20
N ILE A 168 11.03 -13.74 -8.45
CA ILE A 168 12.51 -13.68 -8.43
C ILE A 168 13.10 -15.04 -8.01
N ILE A 169 12.60 -15.61 -6.90
CA ILE A 169 13.08 -16.90 -6.38
C ILE A 169 12.87 -18.01 -7.40
N ARG A 170 11.72 -18.04 -8.07
CA ARG A 170 11.40 -19.08 -9.06
C ARG A 170 12.09 -18.89 -10.40
N GLY A 171 12.56 -17.67 -10.70
CA GLY A 171 13.14 -17.33 -11.99
C GLY A 171 12.15 -17.43 -13.15
N ASP A 172 10.85 -17.25 -12.89
CA ASP A 172 9.78 -17.45 -13.88
C ASP A 172 9.29 -16.14 -14.54
N ALA A 173 9.98 -15.03 -14.28
CA ALA A 173 9.64 -13.70 -14.78
C ALA A 173 10.88 -12.93 -15.28
N MET A 174 11.75 -13.60 -16.04
CA MET A 174 13.03 -13.03 -16.54
C MET A 174 12.82 -11.77 -17.41
N ASP A 175 11.67 -11.65 -18.06
CA ASP A 175 11.25 -10.47 -18.83
C ASP A 175 10.99 -9.23 -17.95
N CYS A 176 10.85 -9.41 -16.64
CA CYS A 176 10.56 -8.38 -15.67
C CYS A 176 11.55 -8.31 -14.51
N ASP A 177 12.63 -9.11 -14.53
CA ASP A 177 13.50 -9.35 -13.39
C ASP A 177 14.05 -8.07 -12.76
N ASP A 178 14.63 -7.17 -13.55
CA ASP A 178 15.15 -5.90 -13.08
C ASP A 178 14.07 -5.03 -12.40
N GLY A 179 12.86 -4.99 -12.96
CA GLY A 179 11.73 -4.24 -12.42
C GLY A 179 11.23 -4.84 -11.11
N LEU A 180 11.18 -6.18 -11.00
CA LEU A 180 10.79 -6.87 -9.78
C LEU A 180 11.82 -6.65 -8.67
N HIS A 181 13.12 -6.75 -8.96
CA HIS A 181 14.17 -6.44 -7.99
C HIS A 181 14.10 -5.00 -7.51
N TRP A 182 13.90 -4.04 -8.42
CA TRP A 182 13.76 -2.64 -8.06
C TRP A 182 12.55 -2.39 -7.17
N LEU A 183 11.37 -2.94 -7.51
CA LEU A 183 10.16 -2.85 -6.68
C LEU A 183 10.41 -3.42 -5.27
N VAL A 184 10.98 -4.63 -5.19
CA VAL A 184 11.27 -5.26 -3.90
C VAL A 184 12.25 -4.43 -3.07
N ALA A 185 13.32 -3.91 -3.68
CA ALA A 185 14.30 -3.07 -3.01
C ALA A 185 13.68 -1.79 -2.46
N ASP A 186 12.83 -1.10 -3.23
CA ASP A 186 12.19 0.15 -2.79
C ASP A 186 11.21 -0.09 -1.63
N VAL A 187 10.39 -1.13 -1.73
CA VAL A 187 9.44 -1.49 -0.66
C VAL A 187 10.18 -1.92 0.61
N LEU A 188 11.22 -2.76 0.51
CA LEU A 188 12.00 -3.19 1.66
C LEU A 188 12.78 -2.03 2.30
N SER A 189 13.17 -1.03 1.54
CA SER A 189 13.82 0.17 2.08
C SER A 189 12.92 0.96 3.02
N GLN A 190 11.60 0.87 2.87
CA GLN A 190 10.65 1.74 3.56
C GLN A 190 9.71 1.01 4.52
N GLN A 191 9.10 -0.10 4.06
CA GLN A 191 7.96 -0.67 4.77
C GLN A 191 8.32 -1.47 6.01
N PRO A 192 9.34 -2.35 6.04
CA PRO A 192 9.64 -3.15 7.22
C PRO A 192 9.99 -2.30 8.45
N LYS A 193 10.85 -1.28 8.31
CA LYS A 193 11.21 -0.38 9.40
C LYS A 193 9.99 0.35 9.98
N ALA A 194 9.09 0.82 9.11
CA ALA A 194 7.86 1.48 9.54
C ALA A 194 6.88 0.49 10.22
N LEU A 195 6.72 -0.71 9.65
CA LEU A 195 5.85 -1.74 10.22
C LEU A 195 6.35 -2.26 11.57
N ILE A 196 7.66 -2.35 11.80
CA ILE A 196 8.24 -2.67 13.10
C ILE A 196 7.79 -1.63 14.15
N ALA A 197 7.83 -0.34 13.82
CA ALA A 197 7.37 0.70 14.74
C ALA A 197 5.86 0.59 15.02
N TYR A 198 5.05 0.24 14.02
CA TYR A 198 3.62 -0.03 14.25
C TYR A 198 3.38 -1.28 15.10
N ALA A 199 4.20 -2.32 14.94
CA ALA A 199 4.08 -3.56 15.71
C ALA A 199 4.23 -3.37 17.22
N GLU A 200 4.93 -2.31 17.68
CA GLU A 200 5.05 -1.97 19.10
C GLU A 200 3.70 -1.67 19.77
N THR A 201 2.71 -1.18 18.99
CA THR A 201 1.40 -0.77 19.51
C THR A 201 0.22 -1.50 18.85
N LEU A 202 0.43 -2.08 17.67
CA LEU A 202 -0.58 -2.78 16.89
C LEU A 202 -0.22 -4.27 16.76
N GLN A 203 -0.71 -5.09 17.69
CA GLN A 203 -0.45 -6.53 17.69
C GLN A 203 -0.78 -7.24 16.35
N PRO A 204 -1.84 -6.87 15.59
CA PRO A 204 -2.09 -7.44 14.26
C PRO A 204 -0.94 -7.26 13.29
N VAL A 205 -0.22 -6.13 13.34
CA VAL A 205 0.98 -5.88 12.51
C VAL A 205 2.11 -6.80 12.94
N GLY A 206 2.35 -6.93 14.25
CA GLY A 206 3.36 -7.85 14.79
C GLY A 206 3.10 -9.29 14.36
N GLN A 207 1.85 -9.75 14.42
CA GLN A 207 1.45 -11.08 13.96
C GLN A 207 1.69 -11.26 12.45
N TYR A 208 1.39 -10.24 11.63
CA TYR A 208 1.67 -10.29 10.20
C TYR A 208 3.18 -10.42 9.93
N LEU A 209 4.01 -9.60 10.57
CA LEU A 209 5.47 -9.66 10.43
C LEU A 209 6.01 -11.01 10.88
N ALA A 210 5.50 -11.57 11.98
CA ALA A 210 5.87 -12.90 12.46
C ALA A 210 5.59 -13.98 11.42
N ASN A 211 4.40 -13.96 10.82
CA ASN A 211 3.98 -14.92 9.81
C ASN A 211 4.79 -14.83 8.51
N GLN A 212 5.37 -13.68 8.20
CA GLN A 212 6.15 -13.43 6.98
C GLN A 212 7.66 -13.34 7.22
N HIS A 213 8.11 -13.59 8.45
CA HIS A 213 9.49 -13.33 8.89
C HIS A 213 10.54 -13.92 7.96
N ASP A 214 10.46 -15.23 7.70
CA ASP A 214 11.46 -15.93 6.90
C ASP A 214 11.50 -15.43 5.45
N LYS A 215 10.33 -15.13 4.91
CA LYS A 215 10.21 -14.62 3.55
C LYS A 215 10.78 -13.21 3.42
N ILE A 216 10.48 -12.32 4.37
CA ILE A 216 11.04 -10.96 4.41
C ILE A 216 12.57 -11.04 4.55
N SER A 217 13.07 -11.90 5.44
CA SER A 217 14.51 -12.10 5.66
C SER A 217 15.20 -12.56 4.36
N LEU A 218 14.62 -13.55 3.67
CA LEU A 218 15.14 -14.02 2.39
C LEU A 218 15.16 -12.92 1.33
N MET A 219 14.12 -12.07 1.26
CA MET A 219 14.09 -10.95 0.32
C MET A 219 15.20 -9.94 0.60
N PHE A 220 15.42 -9.59 1.87
CA PHE A 220 16.55 -8.73 2.24
C PHE A 220 17.89 -9.31 1.80
N GLU A 221 18.10 -10.62 1.98
CA GLU A 221 19.34 -11.28 1.55
C GLU A 221 19.52 -11.27 0.03
N ILE A 222 18.45 -11.49 -0.74
CA ILE A 222 18.49 -11.45 -2.21
C ILE A 222 18.87 -10.05 -2.67
N ILE A 223 18.18 -9.03 -2.19
CA ILE A 223 18.44 -7.64 -2.61
C ILE A 223 19.83 -7.17 -2.15
N ALA A 224 20.27 -7.55 -0.95
CA ALA A 224 21.62 -7.22 -0.48
C ALA A 224 22.76 -7.79 -1.33
N ARG A 225 22.50 -8.81 -2.15
CA ARG A 225 23.45 -9.40 -3.10
C ARG A 225 23.34 -8.83 -4.52
N SER A 226 22.33 -8.01 -4.79
CA SER A 226 22.03 -7.39 -6.09
C SER A 226 22.52 -5.95 -6.08
N ASP A 227 23.86 -5.73 -6.20
CA ASP A 227 24.49 -4.42 -6.07
C ASP A 227 23.98 -3.38 -7.09
N ASP A 228 23.53 -3.84 -8.26
CA ASP A 228 23.08 -3.04 -9.39
C ASP A 228 21.62 -2.57 -9.28
N VAL A 229 20.82 -3.13 -8.38
CA VAL A 229 19.39 -2.77 -8.22
C VAL A 229 19.20 -1.29 -7.95
N PHE A 230 20.14 -0.67 -7.23
CA PHE A 230 20.08 0.77 -6.91
C PHE A 230 20.48 1.67 -8.09
N ASP A 231 21.01 1.10 -9.18
CA ASP A 231 21.32 1.85 -10.39
C ASP A 231 20.08 2.23 -11.19
N ASN A 232 18.93 1.62 -10.88
CA ASN A 232 17.62 2.03 -11.40
C ASN A 232 17.13 3.38 -10.86
N TYR A 233 17.69 3.89 -9.76
CA TYR A 233 17.37 5.22 -9.25
C TYR A 233 18.17 6.32 -9.95
N PRO A 234 17.64 7.56 -9.99
CA PRO A 234 18.42 8.73 -10.41
C PRO A 234 19.78 8.81 -9.67
N PRO A 235 20.87 9.18 -10.35
CA PRO A 235 22.22 9.15 -9.77
C PRO A 235 22.35 9.88 -8.42
N ASP A 236 21.62 10.99 -8.27
CA ASP A 236 21.60 11.82 -7.06
C ASP A 236 20.83 11.16 -5.88
N GLN A 237 20.03 10.14 -6.14
CA GLN A 237 19.24 9.42 -5.12
C GLN A 237 19.85 8.07 -4.73
N ARG A 238 20.75 7.51 -5.52
CA ARG A 238 21.26 6.14 -5.35
C ARG A 238 21.84 5.87 -3.97
N GLU A 239 22.71 6.78 -3.49
CA GLU A 239 23.34 6.64 -2.18
C GLU A 239 22.32 6.72 -1.03
N ALA A 240 21.40 7.67 -1.12
CA ALA A 240 20.32 7.80 -0.14
C ALA A 240 19.44 6.54 -0.07
N LYS A 241 19.15 5.93 -1.23
CA LYS A 241 18.36 4.69 -1.31
C LYS A 241 19.12 3.48 -0.76
N ARG A 242 20.42 3.35 -1.03
CA ARG A 242 21.28 2.31 -0.42
C ARG A 242 21.32 2.46 1.10
N LEU A 243 21.49 3.67 1.59
CA LEU A 243 21.50 3.94 3.03
C LEU A 243 20.13 3.57 3.66
N GLN A 244 19.04 3.99 3.06
CA GLN A 244 17.68 3.69 3.52
C GLN A 244 17.42 2.18 3.59
N PHE A 245 17.84 1.44 2.56
CA PHE A 245 17.77 -0.03 2.55
C PHE A 245 18.60 -0.63 3.68
N GLY A 246 19.85 -0.19 3.85
CA GLY A 246 20.73 -0.66 4.92
C GLY A 246 20.15 -0.44 6.32
N GLU A 247 19.56 0.74 6.57
CA GLU A 247 18.89 1.03 7.84
C GLU A 247 17.66 0.14 8.06
N SER A 248 16.86 -0.09 7.02
CA SER A 248 15.68 -0.96 7.11
C SER A 248 16.09 -2.42 7.36
N TYR A 249 17.14 -2.89 6.67
CA TYR A 249 17.68 -4.23 6.87
C TYR A 249 18.24 -4.41 8.28
N GLN A 250 19.00 -3.44 8.79
CA GLN A 250 19.51 -3.46 10.15
C GLN A 250 18.36 -3.50 11.19
N ALA A 251 17.34 -2.67 11.00
CA ALA A 251 16.15 -2.69 11.87
C ALA A 251 15.47 -4.06 11.84
N TRP A 252 15.36 -4.69 10.66
CA TRP A 252 14.79 -6.01 10.50
C TRP A 252 15.61 -7.09 11.22
N GLN A 253 16.95 -7.08 11.10
CA GLN A 253 17.83 -8.01 11.79
C GLN A 253 17.75 -7.90 13.33
N GLN A 254 17.44 -6.72 13.83
CA GLN A 254 17.27 -6.48 15.27
C GLN A 254 15.85 -6.78 15.76
N TYR A 255 14.88 -6.85 14.85
CA TYR A 255 13.50 -7.15 15.17
C TYR A 255 13.38 -8.58 15.70
N ARG A 256 13.03 -8.70 16.98
CA ARG A 256 12.77 -9.99 17.63
C ARG A 256 11.27 -10.22 17.65
N LEU A 257 10.87 -11.35 17.13
CA LEU A 257 9.50 -11.81 17.27
C LEU A 257 9.20 -11.98 18.76
N ALA A 258 8.28 -11.16 19.27
CA ALA A 258 7.87 -11.20 20.68
C ALA A 258 6.94 -12.39 20.94
#